data_51c8634beafd84f60301a6d45410cc67
#
_entry.id   51c8634beafd84f60301a6d45410cc67
#
_cell.length_a   1.000
_cell.length_b   1.000
_cell.length_c   1.000
_cell.angle_alpha   90.00
_cell.angle_beta   90.00
_cell.angle_gamma   90.00
#
_symmetry.space_group_name_H-M   'P 1'
#
loop_
_entity.id
_entity.type
_entity.pdbx_description
1 polymer ?
#
loop_
_entity_poly.entity_id
_entity_poly.type
_entity_poly.pdbx_seq_one_letter_code
_entity_poly.pdbx_strand_id
1 'polypeptide(L)'
;MSIADLTKVKNYDYSGEKVFEKAQDFLPINGTDYVELYVGNAKQAAHYYKTAFGFQELAYAGLETGSRDRVSYVLVQDKIRLILTSPFDPESEISHHIRKHGDGVKVIALWVDDARKSYEETTKRGAKSYLEPTVIKDEQGEIVKAGIHTYGETIHMFIERKNYKGVFMPGYEKLDTEYKPTPTGLKYIDHMVGNVELGAMNK
;
A
#
# COMPACT_ATOMS: atom_id res chain seq x y z
N MET A 1 13.22 -21.46 20.85
CA MET A 1 14.16 -20.43 21.33
C MET A 1 14.06 -20.43 22.87
N SER A 2 15.12 -20.80 23.58
CA SER A 2 15.12 -20.94 25.03
C SER A 2 15.33 -19.53 25.66
N ILE A 3 14.86 -19.33 26.90
CA ILE A 3 15.08 -18.10 27.68
C ILE A 3 16.59 -17.74 27.73
N ALA A 4 17.48 -18.74 27.64
CA ALA A 4 18.93 -18.55 27.54
C ALA A 4 19.40 -17.86 26.25
N ASP A 5 18.63 -17.90 25.17
CA ASP A 5 18.99 -17.20 23.92
C ASP A 5 18.63 -15.72 23.95
N LEU A 6 17.68 -15.32 24.82
CA LEU A 6 17.33 -13.91 25.03
C LEU A 6 18.40 -13.16 25.85
N THR A 7 19.22 -13.86 26.63
CA THR A 7 20.31 -13.24 27.40
C THR A 7 21.55 -12.96 26.56
N LYS A 8 21.63 -13.43 25.30
CA LYS A 8 22.70 -13.10 24.35
C LYS A 8 22.47 -11.81 23.58
N VAL A 9 21.29 -11.19 23.69
CA VAL A 9 21.09 -9.78 23.28
C VAL A 9 21.68 -8.89 24.37
N LYS A 10 23.01 -9.00 24.55
CA LYS A 10 23.75 -8.08 25.38
C LYS A 10 23.89 -6.76 24.64
N ASN A 11 23.49 -5.71 25.33
CA ASN A 11 23.71 -4.30 25.05
C ASN A 11 22.65 -3.63 24.18
N TYR A 12 21.42 -3.56 24.69
CA TYR A 12 20.67 -2.33 24.51
C TYR A 12 21.37 -1.26 25.37
N ASP A 13 22.28 -0.53 24.77
CA ASP A 13 22.77 0.71 25.35
C ASP A 13 21.66 1.76 25.14
N TYR A 14 20.90 2.04 26.19
CA TYR A 14 19.89 3.11 26.17
C TYR A 14 20.49 4.51 26.09
N SER A 15 21.81 4.65 26.00
CA SER A 15 22.48 5.93 25.72
C SER A 15 22.37 6.38 24.27
N GLY A 16 21.74 5.59 23.40
CA GLY A 16 21.20 5.98 22.08
C GLY A 16 22.21 6.26 20.96
N GLU A 17 23.49 6.37 21.22
CA GLU A 17 24.42 6.92 20.21
C GLU A 17 25.31 5.91 19.46
N LYS A 18 25.40 4.65 19.87
CA LYS A 18 26.40 3.72 19.28
C LYS A 18 25.87 2.48 18.58
N VAL A 19 24.61 2.13 18.72
CA VAL A 19 24.05 0.88 18.14
C VAL A 19 23.67 1.05 16.67
N PHE A 20 23.41 2.27 16.19
CA PHE A 20 22.94 2.54 14.84
C PHE A 20 24.03 2.91 13.82
N GLU A 21 25.25 3.22 14.23
CA GLU A 21 26.34 3.61 13.31
C GLU A 21 26.83 2.50 12.36
N LYS A 22 26.42 1.24 12.55
CA LYS A 22 26.84 0.09 11.73
C LYS A 22 25.72 -0.67 11.03
N ALA A 23 24.46 -0.39 11.33
CA ALA A 23 23.35 -1.05 10.67
C ALA A 23 23.00 -0.29 9.38
N GLN A 24 23.45 -0.80 8.25
CA GLN A 24 23.01 -0.28 6.96
C GLN A 24 21.53 -0.63 6.79
N ASP A 25 20.68 0.40 6.65
CA ASP A 25 19.29 0.19 6.28
C ASP A 25 19.22 -0.40 4.86
N PHE A 26 18.77 -1.64 4.76
CA PHE A 26 18.64 -2.34 3.49
C PHE A 26 17.34 -2.02 2.76
N LEU A 27 16.37 -1.42 3.45
CA LEU A 27 15.04 -1.09 2.93
C LEU A 27 14.61 0.31 3.39
N PRO A 28 15.28 1.37 2.93
CA PRO A 28 14.87 2.73 3.28
C PRO A 28 13.46 3.02 2.72
N ILE A 29 12.54 3.36 3.64
CA ILE A 29 11.15 3.65 3.35
C ILE A 29 10.90 5.13 3.61
N ASN A 30 10.38 5.85 2.60
CA ASN A 30 10.05 7.27 2.71
C ASN A 30 8.68 7.51 3.37
N GLY A 31 7.86 6.46 3.47
CA GLY A 31 6.54 6.50 4.09
C GLY A 31 5.54 5.57 3.41
N THR A 32 4.28 5.65 3.81
CA THR A 32 3.17 4.99 3.14
C THR A 32 2.83 5.74 1.86
N ASP A 33 2.83 5.05 0.72
CA ASP A 33 2.38 5.64 -0.55
C ASP A 33 0.85 5.66 -0.63
N TYR A 34 0.22 4.50 -0.43
CA TYR A 34 -1.24 4.34 -0.33
C TYR A 34 -1.61 3.06 0.41
N VAL A 35 -2.88 2.99 0.81
CA VAL A 35 -3.52 1.74 1.24
C VAL A 35 -4.66 1.45 0.28
N GLU A 36 -4.70 0.24 -0.28
CA GLU A 36 -5.79 -0.20 -1.16
C GLU A 36 -6.69 -1.19 -0.44
N LEU A 37 -7.98 -0.87 -0.45
CA LEU A 37 -9.03 -1.72 0.06
C LEU A 37 -9.78 -2.35 -1.11
N TYR A 38 -9.95 -3.66 -1.08
CA TYR A 38 -10.92 -4.34 -1.93
C TYR A 38 -12.28 -4.23 -1.26
N VAL A 39 -13.26 -3.73 -2.00
CA VAL A 39 -14.60 -3.42 -1.49
C VAL A 39 -15.68 -3.89 -2.46
N GLY A 40 -16.83 -4.28 -1.95
CA GLY A 40 -17.94 -4.75 -2.77
C GLY A 40 -18.51 -3.67 -3.70
N ASN A 41 -18.45 -2.39 -3.30
CA ASN A 41 -18.87 -1.26 -4.12
C ASN A 41 -17.96 -0.04 -3.88
N ALA A 42 -17.01 0.18 -4.79
CA ALA A 42 -16.03 1.25 -4.67
C ALA A 42 -16.66 2.66 -4.65
N LYS A 43 -17.75 2.88 -5.41
CA LYS A 43 -18.44 4.17 -5.45
C LYS A 43 -19.13 4.49 -4.12
N GLN A 44 -19.80 3.52 -3.51
CA GLN A 44 -20.42 3.68 -2.20
C GLN A 44 -19.38 3.87 -1.10
N ALA A 45 -18.31 3.09 -1.13
CA ALA A 45 -17.20 3.23 -0.18
C ALA A 45 -16.54 4.62 -0.33
N ALA A 46 -16.28 5.10 -1.55
CA ALA A 46 -15.76 6.44 -1.79
C ALA A 46 -16.68 7.52 -1.22
N HIS A 47 -17.99 7.41 -1.44
CA HIS A 47 -18.97 8.33 -0.86
C HIS A 47 -18.92 8.34 0.68
N TYR A 48 -18.81 7.17 1.30
CA TYR A 48 -18.70 7.04 2.76
C TYR A 48 -17.45 7.77 3.30
N TYR A 49 -16.26 7.50 2.76
CA TYR A 49 -15.03 8.14 3.21
C TYR A 49 -15.02 9.65 2.94
N LYS A 50 -15.64 10.09 1.86
CA LYS A 50 -15.84 11.53 1.57
C LYS A 50 -16.71 12.20 2.63
N THR A 51 -17.90 11.65 2.88
CA THR A 51 -18.89 12.30 3.73
C THR A 51 -18.60 12.14 5.22
N ALA A 52 -18.12 10.98 5.65
CA ALA A 52 -17.86 10.71 7.07
C ALA A 52 -16.48 11.21 7.53
N PHE A 53 -15.46 11.18 6.67
CA PHE A 53 -14.09 11.51 7.06
C PHE A 53 -13.49 12.70 6.31
N GLY A 54 -14.20 13.30 5.38
CA GLY A 54 -13.75 14.49 4.67
C GLY A 54 -12.63 14.24 3.67
N PHE A 55 -12.49 13.00 3.12
CA PHE A 55 -11.58 12.72 2.04
C PHE A 55 -12.04 13.39 0.74
N GLN A 56 -11.09 13.80 -0.09
CA GLN A 56 -11.34 14.32 -1.42
C GLN A 56 -11.01 13.25 -2.47
N GLU A 57 -11.80 13.21 -3.55
CA GLU A 57 -11.47 12.37 -4.71
C GLU A 57 -10.31 13.00 -5.47
N LEU A 58 -9.26 12.20 -5.69
CA LEU A 58 -8.06 12.61 -6.39
C LEU A 58 -8.06 12.09 -7.84
N ALA A 59 -8.31 10.78 -7.99
CA ALA A 59 -8.20 10.10 -9.26
C ALA A 59 -9.17 8.91 -9.36
N TYR A 60 -9.36 8.43 -10.57
CA TYR A 60 -10.27 7.35 -10.92
C TYR A 60 -9.67 6.47 -12.01
N ALA A 61 -9.91 5.17 -11.92
CA ALA A 61 -9.69 4.24 -13.00
C ALA A 61 -10.93 3.32 -13.12
N GLY A 62 -11.46 3.17 -14.32
CA GLY A 62 -12.65 2.38 -14.61
C GLY A 62 -12.84 2.19 -16.10
N LEU A 63 -14.05 1.86 -16.53
CA LEU A 63 -14.34 1.60 -17.94
C LEU A 63 -14.01 2.79 -18.83
N GLU A 64 -14.22 4.00 -18.35
CA GLU A 64 -13.96 5.26 -19.06
C GLU A 64 -12.48 5.50 -19.30
N THR A 65 -11.62 5.03 -18.40
CA THR A 65 -10.15 5.15 -18.51
C THR A 65 -9.50 3.90 -19.11
N GLY A 66 -10.30 2.93 -19.57
CA GLY A 66 -9.82 1.71 -20.22
C GLY A 66 -9.60 0.51 -19.29
N SER A 67 -9.84 0.63 -17.97
CA SER A 67 -9.82 -0.51 -17.07
C SER A 67 -11.03 -1.43 -17.34
N ARG A 68 -10.80 -2.73 -17.55
CA ARG A 68 -11.83 -3.68 -17.94
C ARG A 68 -12.17 -4.71 -16.87
N ASP A 69 -11.36 -4.80 -15.83
CA ASP A 69 -11.46 -5.81 -14.77
C ASP A 69 -11.96 -5.22 -13.43
N ARG A 70 -11.77 -3.92 -13.24
CA ARG A 70 -12.05 -3.24 -11.97
C ARG A 70 -12.38 -1.77 -12.13
N VAL A 71 -12.95 -1.20 -11.08
CA VAL A 71 -13.06 0.23 -10.86
C VAL A 71 -12.35 0.61 -9.57
N SER A 72 -11.60 1.71 -9.60
CA SER A 72 -10.83 2.19 -8.45
C SER A 72 -11.01 3.69 -8.28
N TYR A 73 -11.32 4.12 -7.05
CA TYR A 73 -11.35 5.52 -6.64
C TYR A 73 -10.17 5.79 -5.72
N VAL A 74 -9.40 6.82 -6.03
CA VAL A 74 -8.29 7.29 -5.19
C VAL A 74 -8.77 8.48 -4.38
N LEU A 75 -8.74 8.34 -3.08
CA LEU A 75 -9.13 9.38 -2.12
C LEU A 75 -7.91 9.91 -1.39
N VAL A 76 -7.91 11.19 -1.08
CA VAL A 76 -6.80 11.86 -0.41
C VAL A 76 -7.30 12.75 0.73
N GLN A 77 -6.58 12.72 1.85
CA GLN A 77 -6.62 13.76 2.87
C GLN A 77 -5.22 13.95 3.43
N ASP A 78 -4.63 15.12 3.23
CA ASP A 78 -3.23 15.44 3.53
C ASP A 78 -2.26 14.38 2.93
N LYS A 79 -1.53 13.62 3.75
CA LYS A 79 -0.61 12.56 3.30
C LYS A 79 -1.26 11.18 3.16
N ILE A 80 -2.53 11.05 3.48
CA ILE A 80 -3.25 9.78 3.39
C ILE A 80 -3.79 9.60 1.98
N ARG A 81 -3.48 8.47 1.34
CA ARG A 81 -4.12 8.02 0.10
C ARG A 81 -4.78 6.67 0.33
N LEU A 82 -6.06 6.60 0.05
CA LEU A 82 -6.83 5.36 0.03
C LEU A 82 -7.23 5.05 -1.40
N ILE A 83 -7.08 3.80 -1.81
CA ILE A 83 -7.66 3.30 -3.06
C ILE A 83 -8.79 2.36 -2.68
N LEU A 84 -9.95 2.57 -3.28
CA LEU A 84 -11.12 1.73 -3.09
C LEU A 84 -11.41 1.06 -4.41
N THR A 85 -11.23 -0.27 -4.45
CA THR A 85 -11.29 -1.07 -5.68
C THR A 85 -12.38 -2.11 -5.62
N SER A 86 -13.27 -2.11 -6.62
CA SER A 86 -14.29 -3.13 -6.84
C SER A 86 -14.08 -3.86 -8.15
N PRO A 87 -14.35 -5.16 -8.22
CA PRO A 87 -14.24 -5.93 -9.45
C PRO A 87 -15.46 -5.71 -10.36
N PHE A 88 -15.27 -5.96 -11.66
CA PHE A 88 -16.39 -6.12 -12.61
C PHE A 88 -16.76 -7.59 -12.83
N ASP A 89 -15.81 -8.51 -12.62
CA ASP A 89 -16.00 -9.94 -12.80
C ASP A 89 -16.19 -10.63 -11.44
N PRO A 90 -17.32 -11.38 -11.24
CA PRO A 90 -17.58 -12.12 -10.01
C PRO A 90 -16.57 -13.25 -9.73
N GLU A 91 -15.85 -13.71 -10.74
CA GLU A 91 -14.83 -14.77 -10.62
C GLU A 91 -13.40 -14.23 -10.55
N SER A 92 -13.22 -12.90 -10.51
CA SER A 92 -11.90 -12.28 -10.35
C SER A 92 -11.26 -12.57 -8.99
N GLU A 93 -9.94 -12.42 -8.91
CA GLU A 93 -9.19 -12.49 -7.63
C GLU A 93 -9.76 -11.49 -6.60
N ILE A 94 -10.18 -10.29 -7.03
CA ILE A 94 -10.78 -9.28 -6.16
C ILE A 94 -12.09 -9.79 -5.56
N SER A 95 -12.97 -10.37 -6.39
CA SER A 95 -14.25 -10.95 -5.94
C SER A 95 -14.03 -12.11 -4.97
N HIS A 96 -13.06 -12.98 -5.24
CA HIS A 96 -12.70 -14.08 -4.36
C HIS A 96 -12.18 -13.57 -3.01
N HIS A 97 -11.34 -12.54 -3.01
CA HIS A 97 -10.85 -11.92 -1.80
C HIS A 97 -11.99 -11.33 -0.96
N ILE A 98 -12.90 -10.57 -1.57
CA ILE A 98 -14.05 -9.96 -0.88
C ILE A 98 -15.00 -11.03 -0.31
N ARG A 99 -15.27 -12.11 -1.05
CA ARG A 99 -16.09 -13.23 -0.54
C ARG A 99 -15.49 -13.88 0.70
N LYS A 100 -14.16 -13.95 0.77
CA LYS A 100 -13.45 -14.60 1.88
C LYS A 100 -13.28 -13.70 3.09
N HIS A 101 -12.98 -12.41 2.88
CA HIS A 101 -12.55 -11.49 3.92
C HIS A 101 -13.54 -10.34 4.20
N GLY A 102 -14.53 -10.15 3.33
CA GLY A 102 -15.33 -8.92 3.31
C GLY A 102 -14.53 -7.75 2.73
N ASP A 103 -15.07 -6.54 2.88
CA ASP A 103 -14.37 -5.31 2.52
C ASP A 103 -13.17 -5.11 3.45
N GLY A 104 -11.98 -4.89 2.89
CA GLY A 104 -10.79 -4.75 3.71
C GLY A 104 -9.51 -4.44 2.95
N VAL A 105 -8.44 -4.25 3.71
CA VAL A 105 -7.12 -3.92 3.18
C VAL A 105 -6.52 -5.11 2.43
N LYS A 106 -6.20 -4.91 1.16
CA LYS A 106 -5.43 -5.84 0.32
C LYS A 106 -3.98 -5.42 0.19
N VAL A 107 -3.74 -4.13 -0.04
CA VAL A 107 -2.41 -3.62 -0.34
C VAL A 107 -2.00 -2.54 0.65
N ILE A 108 -0.81 -2.68 1.20
CA ILE A 108 -0.08 -1.63 1.89
C ILE A 108 1.09 -1.25 1.00
N ALA A 109 1.02 -0.08 0.37
CA ALA A 109 2.05 0.40 -0.52
C ALA A 109 3.03 1.33 0.20
N LEU A 110 4.30 1.04 0.03
CA LEU A 110 5.42 1.74 0.64
C LEU A 110 6.13 2.58 -0.42
N TRP A 111 6.31 3.86 -0.15
CA TRP A 111 7.07 4.74 -1.01
C TRP A 111 8.56 4.53 -0.78
N VAL A 112 9.29 4.20 -1.84
CA VAL A 112 10.72 3.91 -1.82
C VAL A 112 11.45 4.67 -2.94
N ASP A 113 12.76 4.86 -2.78
CA ASP A 113 13.59 5.50 -3.81
C ASP A 113 13.94 4.54 -4.95
N ASP A 114 13.98 3.23 -4.67
CA ASP A 114 14.33 2.17 -5.63
C ASP A 114 13.50 0.91 -5.35
N ALA A 115 12.45 0.70 -6.14
CA ALA A 115 11.55 -0.43 -5.99
C ALA A 115 12.20 -1.77 -6.38
N ARG A 116 13.17 -1.76 -7.32
CA ARG A 116 13.90 -2.96 -7.72
C ARG A 116 14.79 -3.46 -6.60
N LYS A 117 15.60 -2.56 -6.02
CA LYS A 117 16.46 -2.87 -4.90
C LYS A 117 15.65 -3.31 -3.67
N SER A 118 14.54 -2.65 -3.38
CA SER A 118 13.64 -3.03 -2.27
C SER A 118 13.11 -4.46 -2.44
N TYR A 119 12.70 -4.81 -3.65
CA TYR A 119 12.25 -6.16 -3.99
C TYR A 119 13.39 -7.19 -3.88
N GLU A 120 14.55 -6.93 -4.46
CA GLU A 120 15.71 -7.83 -4.42
C GLU A 120 16.18 -8.10 -2.97
N GLU A 121 16.29 -7.06 -2.16
CA GLU A 121 16.72 -7.19 -0.76
C GLU A 121 15.71 -7.95 0.09
N THR A 122 14.41 -7.75 -0.11
CA THR A 122 13.38 -8.45 0.66
C THR A 122 13.26 -9.91 0.24
N THR A 123 13.26 -10.22 -1.06
CA THR A 123 13.19 -11.60 -1.57
C THR A 123 14.44 -12.40 -1.24
N LYS A 124 15.62 -11.79 -1.28
CA LYS A 124 16.88 -12.39 -0.81
C LYS A 124 16.82 -12.80 0.66
N ARG A 125 16.03 -12.09 1.48
CA ARG A 125 15.78 -12.40 2.89
C ARG A 125 14.61 -13.33 3.14
N GLY A 126 14.03 -13.91 2.08
CA GLY A 126 12.99 -14.92 2.17
C GLY A 126 11.57 -14.46 1.95
N ALA A 127 11.34 -13.18 1.62
CA ALA A 127 10.01 -12.72 1.23
C ALA A 127 9.57 -13.41 -0.08
N LYS A 128 8.30 -13.82 -0.13
CA LYS A 128 7.72 -14.42 -1.35
C LYS A 128 7.33 -13.34 -2.33
N SER A 129 7.74 -13.49 -3.59
CA SER A 129 7.35 -12.58 -4.67
C SER A 129 5.83 -12.60 -4.89
N TYR A 130 5.22 -11.41 -4.95
CA TYR A 130 3.87 -11.19 -5.46
C TYR A 130 3.91 -10.59 -6.87
N LEU A 131 4.73 -9.56 -7.06
CA LEU A 131 4.92 -8.90 -8.35
C LEU A 131 6.40 -8.56 -8.52
N GLU A 132 7.01 -9.08 -9.58
CA GLU A 132 8.37 -8.68 -9.97
C GLU A 132 8.43 -7.20 -10.37
N PRO A 133 9.62 -6.56 -10.27
CA PRO A 133 9.77 -5.14 -10.63
C PRO A 133 9.23 -4.84 -12.03
N THR A 134 8.16 -4.08 -12.10
CA THR A 134 7.42 -3.76 -13.31
C THR A 134 7.37 -2.25 -13.50
N VAL A 135 7.68 -1.78 -14.71
CA VAL A 135 7.54 -0.38 -15.09
C VAL A 135 6.17 -0.17 -15.72
N ILE A 136 5.42 0.78 -15.19
CA ILE A 136 4.20 1.30 -15.82
C ILE A 136 4.44 2.75 -16.22
N LYS A 137 4.00 3.15 -17.41
CA LYS A 137 4.28 4.47 -17.98
C LYS A 137 3.14 5.02 -18.81
N ASP A 138 3.07 6.32 -18.86
CA ASP A 138 2.21 7.11 -19.75
C ASP A 138 2.96 8.40 -20.19
N GLU A 139 2.24 9.36 -20.73
CA GLU A 139 2.80 10.66 -21.17
C GLU A 139 3.33 11.51 -20.00
N GLN A 140 2.92 11.23 -18.76
CA GLN A 140 3.35 11.96 -17.55
C GLN A 140 4.61 11.38 -16.91
N GLY A 141 5.12 10.25 -17.44
CA GLY A 141 6.33 9.60 -16.97
C GLY A 141 6.14 8.12 -16.62
N GLU A 142 6.95 7.65 -15.68
CA GLU A 142 6.94 6.25 -15.28
C GLU A 142 6.97 6.05 -13.78
N ILE A 143 6.37 4.95 -13.35
CA ILE A 143 6.43 4.42 -11.98
C ILE A 143 7.01 3.01 -12.05
N VAL A 144 7.93 2.69 -11.16
CA VAL A 144 8.35 1.31 -10.94
C VAL A 144 7.62 0.78 -9.71
N LYS A 145 6.98 -0.37 -9.86
CA LYS A 145 6.31 -1.07 -8.77
C LYS A 145 6.79 -2.51 -8.66
N ALA A 146 6.90 -3.00 -7.44
CA ALA A 146 7.19 -4.40 -7.14
C ALA A 146 6.41 -4.81 -5.89
N GLY A 147 6.21 -6.10 -5.65
CA GLY A 147 5.38 -6.53 -4.52
C GLY A 147 5.82 -7.85 -3.93
N ILE A 148 5.59 -7.99 -2.63
CA ILE A 148 5.83 -9.20 -1.86
C ILE A 148 4.59 -9.59 -1.07
N HIS A 149 4.42 -10.89 -0.86
CA HIS A 149 3.45 -11.40 0.13
C HIS A 149 3.97 -11.08 1.52
N THR A 150 3.03 -10.76 2.43
CA THR A 150 3.35 -10.56 3.84
C THR A 150 2.62 -11.59 4.69
N TYR A 151 1.62 -11.21 5.43
CA TYR A 151 0.81 -12.12 6.26
C TYR A 151 -0.60 -12.25 5.70
N GLY A 152 -1.19 -13.43 5.85
CA GLY A 152 -2.49 -13.74 5.27
C GLY A 152 -2.47 -13.57 3.75
N GLU A 153 -3.43 -12.82 3.22
CA GLU A 153 -3.51 -12.49 1.80
C GLU A 153 -3.20 -11.01 1.50
N THR A 154 -2.72 -10.26 2.51
CA THR A 154 -2.25 -8.88 2.35
C THR A 154 -0.88 -8.88 1.69
N ILE A 155 -0.61 -7.85 0.90
CA ILE A 155 0.65 -7.67 0.18
C ILE A 155 1.28 -6.31 0.50
N HIS A 156 2.60 -6.24 0.43
CA HIS A 156 3.32 -4.99 0.39
C HIS A 156 3.75 -4.68 -1.04
N MET A 157 3.45 -3.46 -1.49
CA MET A 157 3.94 -2.92 -2.76
C MET A 157 5.02 -1.89 -2.48
N PHE A 158 6.12 -1.95 -3.22
CA PHE A 158 7.16 -0.92 -3.28
C PHE A 158 6.87 -0.02 -4.47
N ILE A 159 6.75 1.28 -4.22
CA ILE A 159 6.38 2.27 -5.24
C ILE A 159 7.50 3.29 -5.38
N GLU A 160 8.14 3.30 -6.54
CA GLU A 160 9.11 4.32 -6.96
C GLU A 160 8.44 5.25 -7.97
N ARG A 161 8.24 6.52 -7.61
CA ARG A 161 7.53 7.50 -8.42
C ARG A 161 8.29 8.78 -8.76
N LYS A 162 9.62 8.77 -8.56
CA LYS A 162 10.46 9.96 -8.79
C LYS A 162 10.38 10.52 -10.22
N ASN A 163 10.07 9.66 -11.19
CA ASN A 163 9.97 10.00 -12.61
C ASN A 163 8.54 10.20 -13.11
N TYR A 164 7.57 10.35 -12.19
CA TYR A 164 6.16 10.48 -12.55
C TYR A 164 5.57 11.81 -12.06
N LYS A 165 4.92 12.54 -12.98
CA LYS A 165 4.30 13.85 -12.72
C LYS A 165 2.78 13.85 -12.85
N GLY A 166 2.18 12.69 -13.16
CA GLY A 166 0.73 12.53 -13.26
C GLY A 166 0.02 12.58 -11.90
N VAL A 167 -1.30 12.54 -11.97
CA VAL A 167 -2.16 12.74 -10.78
C VAL A 167 -1.96 11.68 -9.70
N PHE A 168 -1.75 10.41 -10.11
CA PHE A 168 -1.55 9.29 -9.18
C PHE A 168 -0.62 8.23 -9.75
N MET A 169 -1.05 7.51 -10.78
CA MET A 169 -0.22 6.56 -11.56
C MET A 169 -0.82 6.34 -12.94
N PRO A 170 -0.06 5.78 -13.90
CA PRO A 170 -0.57 5.46 -15.24
C PRO A 170 -1.87 4.65 -15.21
N GLY A 171 -2.82 5.03 -16.05
CA GLY A 171 -4.16 4.44 -16.12
C GLY A 171 -5.20 5.07 -15.20
N TYR A 172 -4.81 6.06 -14.38
CA TYR A 172 -5.71 6.85 -13.56
C TYR A 172 -5.86 8.26 -14.13
N GLU A 173 -7.10 8.73 -14.20
CA GLU A 173 -7.42 10.10 -14.59
C GLU A 173 -7.83 10.92 -13.38
N LYS A 174 -7.57 12.23 -13.45
CA LYS A 174 -8.00 13.16 -12.41
C LYS A 174 -9.52 13.14 -12.29
N LEU A 175 -10.01 12.95 -11.08
CA LEU A 175 -11.43 13.05 -10.79
C LEU A 175 -11.71 14.40 -10.12
N ASP A 176 -12.41 15.28 -10.82
CA ASP A 176 -12.85 16.57 -10.28
C ASP A 176 -14.37 16.54 -10.07
N THR A 177 -14.78 16.53 -8.81
CA THR A 177 -16.18 16.50 -8.42
C THR A 177 -16.59 17.85 -7.84
N GLU A 178 -17.85 18.28 -8.10
CA GLU A 178 -18.37 19.54 -7.57
C GLU A 178 -18.40 19.54 -6.03
N TYR A 179 -18.77 18.42 -5.43
CA TYR A 179 -18.81 18.29 -3.98
C TYR A 179 -17.40 18.17 -3.39
N LYS A 180 -17.02 19.18 -2.63
CA LYS A 180 -15.75 19.24 -1.87
C LYS A 180 -16.07 19.10 -0.38
N PRO A 181 -15.86 17.93 0.24
CA PRO A 181 -16.11 17.74 1.67
C PRO A 181 -15.13 18.57 2.50
N THR A 182 -15.58 18.95 3.69
CA THR A 182 -14.69 19.60 4.68
C THR A 182 -13.76 18.54 5.29
N PRO A 183 -12.43 18.69 5.20
CA PRO A 183 -11.49 17.77 5.82
C PRO A 183 -11.68 17.68 7.33
N THR A 184 -11.62 16.47 7.87
CA THR A 184 -11.73 16.24 9.33
C THR A 184 -10.42 16.44 10.08
N GLY A 185 -9.33 16.73 9.36
CA GLY A 185 -8.01 17.02 9.93
C GLY A 185 -7.10 15.83 10.08
N LEU A 186 -7.43 14.69 9.45
CA LEU A 186 -6.51 13.55 9.35
C LEU A 186 -5.26 13.95 8.56
N LYS A 187 -4.06 13.56 9.05
CA LYS A 187 -2.79 14.04 8.51
C LYS A 187 -1.98 12.94 7.80
N TYR A 188 -1.82 11.81 8.44
CA TYR A 188 -1.03 10.69 7.95
C TYR A 188 -1.47 9.38 8.59
N ILE A 189 -1.08 8.26 8.02
CA ILE A 189 -1.24 6.94 8.63
C ILE A 189 -0.08 6.77 9.61
N ASP A 190 -0.39 6.78 10.90
CA ASP A 190 0.60 6.68 11.97
C ASP A 190 1.21 5.27 12.01
N HIS A 191 0.36 4.25 12.05
CA HIS A 191 0.79 2.85 12.05
C HIS A 191 -0.28 1.94 11.45
N MET A 192 0.14 0.73 11.09
CA MET A 192 -0.73 -0.33 10.62
C MET A 192 -0.42 -1.60 11.40
N VAL A 193 -1.46 -2.33 11.79
CA VAL A 193 -1.34 -3.55 12.58
C VAL A 193 -1.83 -4.73 11.75
N GLY A 194 -1.04 -5.80 11.71
CA GLY A 194 -1.42 -7.07 11.11
C GLY A 194 -1.49 -8.17 12.16
N ASN A 195 -2.47 -9.06 12.03
CA ASN A 195 -2.60 -10.25 12.84
C ASN A 195 -2.11 -11.47 12.07
N VAL A 196 -1.49 -12.39 12.77
CA VAL A 196 -1.09 -13.70 12.26
C VAL A 196 -1.67 -14.81 13.14
N GLU A 197 -1.71 -16.02 12.61
CA GLU A 197 -2.19 -17.18 13.36
C GLU A 197 -1.32 -17.44 14.60
N LEU A 198 -1.91 -18.08 15.59
CA LEU A 198 -1.20 -18.43 16.82
C LEU A 198 0.07 -19.23 16.51
N GLY A 199 1.21 -18.75 17.00
CA GLY A 199 2.52 -19.34 16.78
C GLY A 199 3.19 -18.99 15.44
N ALA A 200 2.60 -18.10 14.62
CA ALA A 200 3.17 -17.70 13.32
C ALA A 200 3.97 -16.36 13.34
N MET A 201 4.09 -15.71 14.50
CA MET A 201 4.82 -14.43 14.63
C MET A 201 6.29 -14.45 14.14
N ASN A 202 6.92 -15.61 14.16
CA ASN A 202 8.36 -15.76 13.80
C ASN A 202 8.55 -16.55 12.49
N LYS A 203 7.53 -16.64 11.65
CA LYS A 203 7.62 -17.34 10.36
C LYS A 203 7.98 -16.38 9.24
#